data_782fb4bd7f7c8d3e0aadd252ed1a313e
#
_entry.id   782fb4bd7f7c8d3e0aadd252ed1a313e
#
_cell.length_a   1.000
_cell.length_b   1.000
_cell.length_c   1.000
_cell.angle_alpha   90.00
_cell.angle_beta   90.00
_cell.angle_gamma   90.00
#
_symmetry.space_group_name_H-M   'P 1'
#
loop_
_entity.id
_entity.type
_entity.pdbx_description
1 polymer ?
#
loop_
_entity_poly.entity_id
_entity_poly.type
_entity_poly.pdbx_seq_one_letter_code
_entity_poly.pdbx_strand_id
1 'polypeptide(L)'
;IQDVSQDANRRNTQMLTDFIRGKKFAGDFRPVVTVEQVHLDGGLVDVIVVHNSINTPYYLKEKYKGIFANNIYVRLQDSNTPVDKSADFHHAEYLWKKRFGMLLSPIEKVKLYLKHPEHWANSPASEDKKYYKYAPEFTIDHTYEPEDDRTGYEYYLFAQTDSRPHWSEIRICYHQTVLAELGG
;
A
#
# COMPACT_ATOMS: atom_id res chain seq x y z
N ILE A 1 1.65 -21.42 -26.50
CA ILE A 1 2.18 -20.02 -26.52
C ILE A 1 2.42 -19.69 -27.98
N GLN A 2 1.88 -18.57 -28.44
CA GLN A 2 2.06 -18.11 -29.83
C GLN A 2 3.09 -17.00 -29.84
N ASP A 3 4.07 -17.09 -30.74
CA ASP A 3 5.04 -16.02 -30.96
C ASP A 3 4.33 -14.78 -31.55
N VAL A 4 4.50 -13.65 -30.89
CA VAL A 4 3.86 -12.38 -31.29
C VAL A 4 4.82 -11.42 -32.01
N SER A 5 6.03 -11.84 -32.34
CA SER A 5 7.06 -10.98 -32.95
C SER A 5 6.58 -10.33 -34.26
N GLN A 6 5.74 -11.01 -35.02
CA GLN A 6 5.18 -10.58 -36.31
C GLN A 6 3.70 -10.18 -36.24
N ASP A 7 3.08 -10.14 -35.07
CA ASP A 7 1.66 -9.80 -34.94
C ASP A 7 1.47 -8.28 -35.04
N ALA A 8 0.83 -7.82 -36.10
CA ALA A 8 0.49 -6.41 -36.31
C ALA A 8 -0.55 -5.85 -35.32
N ASN A 9 -1.27 -6.73 -34.58
CA ASN A 9 -2.31 -6.33 -33.63
C ASN A 9 -1.81 -6.26 -32.18
N ARG A 10 -0.51 -6.28 -31.97
CA ARG A 10 0.09 -6.19 -30.64
C ARG A 10 -0.40 -4.96 -29.89
N ARG A 11 -0.63 -5.12 -28.62
CA ARG A 11 -1.03 -4.04 -27.74
C ARG A 11 0.16 -3.63 -26.87
N ASN A 12 0.34 -2.35 -26.71
CA ASN A 12 1.32 -1.76 -25.80
C ASN A 12 0.63 -1.18 -24.54
N THR A 13 1.42 -0.83 -23.56
CA THR A 13 0.94 -0.24 -22.29
C THR A 13 0.06 0.98 -22.53
N GLN A 14 0.45 1.89 -23.44
CA GLN A 14 -0.30 3.11 -23.73
C GLN A 14 -1.70 2.79 -24.28
N MET A 15 -1.79 1.89 -25.25
CA MET A 15 -3.08 1.49 -25.85
C MET A 15 -4.04 0.88 -24.80
N LEU A 16 -3.51 0.05 -23.89
CA LEU A 16 -4.32 -0.52 -22.80
C LEU A 16 -4.74 0.54 -21.79
N THR A 17 -3.84 1.44 -21.43
CA THR A 17 -4.13 2.55 -20.52
C THR A 17 -5.23 3.45 -21.08
N ASP A 18 -5.15 3.84 -22.35
CA ASP A 18 -6.15 4.67 -23.00
C ASP A 18 -7.49 3.96 -23.14
N PHE A 19 -7.47 2.66 -23.44
CA PHE A 19 -8.68 1.83 -23.46
C PHE A 19 -9.36 1.80 -22.09
N ILE A 20 -8.60 1.58 -21.00
CA ILE A 20 -9.11 1.55 -19.62
C ILE A 20 -9.61 2.93 -19.20
N ARG A 21 -8.89 4.00 -19.56
CA ARG A 21 -9.27 5.38 -19.27
C ARG A 21 -10.63 5.75 -19.88
N GLY A 22 -10.91 5.23 -21.05
CA GLY A 22 -12.21 5.41 -21.74
C GLY A 22 -13.38 4.66 -21.10
N LYS A 23 -13.16 3.86 -20.04
CA LYS A 23 -14.24 3.12 -19.37
C LYS A 23 -14.69 3.83 -18.08
N LYS A 24 -15.98 3.76 -17.78
CA LYS A 24 -16.58 4.38 -16.61
C LYS A 24 -16.48 3.45 -15.41
N PHE A 25 -15.36 3.49 -14.73
CA PHE A 25 -15.17 2.76 -13.47
C PHE A 25 -15.83 3.49 -12.30
N ALA A 26 -16.27 2.73 -11.30
CA ALA A 26 -16.80 3.27 -10.06
C ALA A 26 -15.71 3.99 -9.26
N GLY A 27 -16.05 5.17 -8.71
CA GLY A 27 -15.13 5.99 -7.93
C GLY A 27 -13.93 6.51 -8.72
N ASP A 28 -13.96 6.41 -10.05
CA ASP A 28 -12.87 6.76 -10.97
C ASP A 28 -11.54 6.03 -10.72
N PHE A 29 -11.55 5.01 -9.87
CA PHE A 29 -10.40 4.12 -9.67
C PHE A 29 -10.29 3.13 -10.83
N ARG A 30 -9.10 3.02 -11.38
CA ARG A 30 -8.79 2.15 -12.52
C ARG A 30 -7.63 1.23 -12.20
N PRO A 31 -7.61 0.00 -12.74
CA PRO A 31 -6.44 -0.84 -12.63
C PRO A 31 -5.27 -0.20 -13.38
N VAL A 32 -4.09 -0.29 -12.79
CA VAL A 32 -2.83 0.03 -13.45
C VAL A 32 -2.35 -1.23 -14.17
N VAL A 33 -2.09 -1.11 -15.46
CA VAL A 33 -1.63 -2.23 -16.29
C VAL A 33 -0.39 -1.84 -17.07
N THR A 34 0.49 -2.81 -17.25
CA THR A 34 1.65 -2.71 -18.15
C THR A 34 1.68 -3.89 -19.11
N VAL A 35 2.31 -3.71 -20.24
CA VAL A 35 2.62 -4.80 -21.18
C VAL A 35 4.12 -4.97 -21.17
N GLU A 36 4.56 -6.16 -20.84
CA GLU A 36 5.96 -6.56 -20.80
C GLU A 36 6.22 -7.58 -21.90
N GLN A 37 7.39 -7.51 -22.52
CA GLN A 37 7.82 -8.47 -23.53
C GLN A 37 8.74 -9.50 -22.87
N VAL A 38 8.41 -10.77 -23.03
CA VAL A 38 9.19 -11.88 -22.47
C VAL A 38 9.60 -12.81 -23.60
N HIS A 39 10.90 -13.08 -23.67
CA HIS A 39 11.45 -14.08 -24.56
C HIS A 39 11.37 -15.45 -23.88
N LEU A 40 10.70 -16.40 -24.51
CA LEU A 40 10.62 -17.79 -24.13
C LEU A 40 11.19 -18.66 -25.25
N ASP A 41 11.44 -19.94 -24.95
CA ASP A 41 12.02 -20.90 -25.92
C ASP A 41 11.19 -21.07 -27.21
N GLY A 42 9.94 -20.64 -27.21
CA GLY A 42 9.03 -20.67 -28.37
C GLY A 42 8.83 -19.32 -29.07
N GLY A 43 9.57 -18.26 -28.70
CA GLY A 43 9.47 -16.94 -29.31
C GLY A 43 9.15 -15.81 -28.33
N LEU A 44 8.73 -14.66 -28.84
CA LEU A 44 8.36 -13.47 -28.08
C LEU A 44 6.89 -13.55 -27.68
N VAL A 45 6.60 -13.22 -26.42
CA VAL A 45 5.23 -13.12 -25.90
C VAL A 45 5.01 -11.77 -25.23
N ASP A 46 3.80 -11.22 -25.36
CA ASP A 46 3.38 -10.05 -24.62
C ASP A 46 2.62 -10.49 -23.35
N VAL A 47 3.11 -10.04 -22.21
CA VAL A 47 2.52 -10.31 -20.89
C VAL A 47 1.82 -9.06 -20.39
N ILE A 48 0.53 -9.16 -20.13
CA ILE A 48 -0.22 -8.07 -19.49
C ILE A 48 -0.11 -8.25 -17.98
N VAL A 49 0.56 -7.31 -17.32
CA VAL A 49 0.69 -7.27 -15.87
C VAL A 49 -0.35 -6.32 -15.30
N VAL A 50 -1.20 -6.83 -14.40
CA VAL A 50 -2.13 -6.01 -13.62
C VAL A 50 -1.50 -5.78 -12.26
N HIS A 51 -1.15 -4.53 -11.99
CA HIS A 51 -0.45 -4.18 -10.75
C HIS A 51 -1.37 -4.30 -9.54
N ASN A 52 -0.81 -4.78 -8.44
CA ASN A 52 -1.52 -4.85 -7.17
C ASN A 52 -1.88 -3.44 -6.68
N SER A 53 -3.09 -3.27 -6.16
CA SER A 53 -3.58 -1.99 -5.68
C SER A 53 -4.52 -2.19 -4.50
N ILE A 54 -4.52 -1.22 -3.60
CA ILE A 54 -5.52 -1.11 -2.52
C ILE A 54 -6.89 -0.62 -3.04
N ASN A 55 -6.94 -0.05 -4.25
CA ASN A 55 -8.17 0.52 -4.83
C ASN A 55 -9.12 -0.54 -5.44
N THR A 56 -8.94 -1.80 -5.12
CA THR A 56 -9.88 -2.88 -5.46
C THR A 56 -11.11 -2.84 -4.56
N PRO A 57 -12.28 -3.36 -4.99
CA PRO A 57 -12.58 -3.92 -6.30
C PRO A 57 -12.75 -2.86 -7.39
N TYR A 58 -12.40 -3.21 -8.61
CA TYR A 58 -12.71 -2.42 -9.79
C TYR A 58 -13.99 -2.97 -10.44
N TYR A 59 -14.97 -2.11 -10.70
CA TYR A 59 -16.18 -2.47 -11.43
C TYR A 59 -16.67 -1.31 -12.28
N LEU A 60 -17.42 -1.62 -13.33
CA LEU A 60 -17.94 -0.64 -14.25
C LEU A 60 -19.29 -0.09 -13.77
N LYS A 61 -19.52 1.20 -13.97
CA LYS A 61 -20.83 1.84 -13.76
C LYS A 61 -21.82 1.54 -14.88
N GLU A 62 -21.31 1.16 -16.05
CA GLU A 62 -22.11 0.89 -17.24
C GLU A 62 -21.71 -0.44 -17.86
N LYS A 63 -22.67 -1.11 -18.47
CA LYS A 63 -22.41 -2.36 -19.20
C LYS A 63 -21.45 -2.13 -20.35
N TYR A 64 -20.47 -2.99 -20.47
CA TYR A 64 -19.55 -3.00 -21.60
C TYR A 64 -19.42 -4.41 -22.17
N LYS A 65 -19.91 -4.59 -23.41
CA LYS A 65 -19.98 -5.91 -24.06
C LYS A 65 -20.71 -6.90 -23.15
N GLY A 66 -20.10 -8.03 -22.78
CA GLY A 66 -20.65 -9.03 -21.87
C GLY A 66 -20.51 -8.68 -20.38
N ILE A 67 -19.69 -7.68 -20.01
CA ILE A 67 -19.44 -7.29 -18.61
C ILE A 67 -20.60 -6.43 -18.11
N PHE A 68 -21.27 -6.86 -17.04
CA PHE A 68 -22.40 -6.13 -16.46
C PHE A 68 -21.92 -4.98 -15.55
N ALA A 69 -22.75 -3.94 -15.49
CA ALA A 69 -22.53 -2.84 -14.56
C ALA A 69 -22.62 -3.35 -13.10
N ASN A 70 -21.79 -2.78 -12.24
CA ASN A 70 -21.74 -3.03 -10.81
C ASN A 70 -21.35 -4.47 -10.40
N ASN A 71 -21.02 -5.34 -11.34
CA ASN A 71 -20.51 -6.67 -11.03
C ASN A 71 -19.00 -6.62 -10.74
N ILE A 72 -18.61 -7.34 -9.71
CA ILE A 72 -17.21 -7.55 -9.35
C ILE A 72 -16.76 -8.88 -9.95
N TYR A 73 -15.69 -8.85 -10.72
CA TYR A 73 -15.10 -10.04 -11.34
C TYR A 73 -13.77 -10.35 -10.69
N VAL A 74 -13.56 -11.61 -10.33
CA VAL A 74 -12.32 -12.10 -9.74
C VAL A 74 -11.80 -13.29 -10.53
N ARG A 75 -10.50 -13.47 -10.50
CA ARG A 75 -9.83 -14.67 -10.98
C ARG A 75 -9.27 -15.42 -9.77
N LEU A 76 -9.65 -16.69 -9.68
CA LEU A 76 -9.20 -17.60 -8.64
C LEU A 76 -8.47 -18.76 -9.31
N GLN A 77 -7.16 -18.81 -9.15
CA GLN A 77 -6.31 -19.78 -9.84
C GLN A 77 -6.56 -19.73 -11.37
N ASP A 78 -7.11 -20.80 -11.94
CA ASP A 78 -7.41 -20.89 -13.38
C ASP A 78 -8.85 -20.56 -13.73
N SER A 79 -9.67 -20.20 -12.74
CA SER A 79 -11.10 -19.91 -12.94
C SER A 79 -11.39 -18.43 -12.85
N ASN A 80 -12.19 -17.91 -13.76
CA ASN A 80 -12.72 -16.55 -13.72
C ASN A 80 -14.17 -16.58 -13.23
N THR A 81 -14.61 -15.51 -12.57
CA THR A 81 -16.04 -15.29 -12.34
C THR A 81 -16.78 -15.33 -13.69
N PRO A 82 -17.84 -16.14 -13.85
CA PRO A 82 -18.67 -16.13 -15.06
C PRO A 82 -19.14 -14.73 -15.43
N VAL A 83 -19.21 -14.44 -16.73
CA VAL A 83 -19.51 -13.09 -17.22
C VAL A 83 -20.92 -12.60 -16.81
N ASP A 84 -21.83 -13.53 -16.60
CA ASP A 84 -23.22 -13.29 -16.18
C ASP A 84 -23.41 -13.22 -14.66
N LYS A 85 -22.35 -13.42 -13.88
CA LYS A 85 -22.37 -13.42 -12.41
C LYS A 85 -21.42 -12.38 -11.84
N SER A 86 -21.61 -12.06 -10.58
CA SER A 86 -20.65 -11.33 -9.78
C SER A 86 -19.84 -12.31 -8.94
N ALA A 87 -18.68 -11.88 -8.45
CA ALA A 87 -17.90 -12.62 -7.45
C ALA A 87 -18.79 -12.97 -6.25
N ASP A 88 -18.52 -14.10 -5.62
CA ASP A 88 -19.23 -14.47 -4.40
C ASP A 88 -18.99 -13.48 -3.26
N PHE A 89 -19.81 -13.57 -2.23
CA PHE A 89 -19.79 -12.64 -1.12
C PHE A 89 -18.42 -12.57 -0.44
N HIS A 90 -17.77 -13.71 -0.21
CA HIS A 90 -16.49 -13.75 0.51
C HIS A 90 -15.37 -13.06 -0.25
N HIS A 91 -15.30 -13.25 -1.56
CA HIS A 91 -14.30 -12.58 -2.40
C HIS A 91 -14.58 -11.09 -2.53
N ALA A 92 -15.83 -10.71 -2.70
CA ALA A 92 -16.23 -9.30 -2.71
C ALA A 92 -15.90 -8.62 -1.38
N GLU A 93 -16.24 -9.24 -0.26
CA GLU A 93 -15.93 -8.75 1.09
C GLU A 93 -14.42 -8.60 1.31
N TYR A 94 -13.62 -9.61 0.92
CA TYR A 94 -12.16 -9.54 0.99
C TYR A 94 -11.60 -8.33 0.25
N LEU A 95 -12.07 -8.06 -0.97
CA LEU A 95 -11.62 -6.92 -1.77
C LEU A 95 -11.99 -5.58 -1.12
N TRP A 96 -13.17 -5.49 -0.49
CA TRP A 96 -13.56 -4.30 0.26
C TRP A 96 -12.74 -4.12 1.53
N LYS A 97 -12.52 -5.19 2.30
CA LYS A 97 -11.62 -5.16 3.47
C LYS A 97 -10.21 -4.71 3.10
N LYS A 98 -9.69 -5.20 1.96
CA LYS A 98 -8.42 -4.75 1.40
C LYS A 98 -8.44 -3.25 1.12
N ARG A 99 -9.48 -2.75 0.45
CA ARG A 99 -9.63 -1.33 0.11
C ARG A 99 -9.65 -0.42 1.33
N PHE A 100 -10.34 -0.84 2.37
CA PHE A 100 -10.43 -0.07 3.62
C PHE A 100 -9.24 -0.28 4.57
N GLY A 101 -8.21 -0.98 4.12
CA GLY A 101 -7.02 -1.25 4.94
C GLY A 101 -7.27 -2.16 6.13
N MET A 102 -8.40 -2.87 6.15
CA MET A 102 -8.76 -3.76 7.27
C MET A 102 -7.88 -5.03 7.31
N LEU A 103 -7.22 -5.36 6.19
CA LEU A 103 -6.31 -6.50 6.10
C LEU A 103 -4.86 -6.13 6.43
N LEU A 104 -4.57 -4.86 6.63
CA LEU A 104 -3.22 -4.40 6.96
C LEU A 104 -2.86 -4.76 8.41
N SER A 105 -1.65 -5.25 8.59
CA SER A 105 -1.07 -5.39 9.93
C SER A 105 -0.87 -4.03 10.61
N PRO A 106 -0.75 -3.97 11.94
CA PRO A 106 -0.50 -2.71 12.64
C PRO A 106 0.70 -1.93 12.09
N ILE A 107 1.80 -2.61 11.78
CA ILE A 107 2.99 -1.95 11.23
C ILE A 107 2.77 -1.37 9.83
N GLU A 108 1.98 -2.04 8.99
CA GLU A 108 1.61 -1.52 7.67
C GLU A 108 0.69 -0.30 7.78
N LYS A 109 -0.24 -0.31 8.74
CA LYS A 109 -1.09 0.85 9.05
C LYS A 109 -0.25 2.04 9.49
N VAL A 110 0.70 1.84 10.41
CA VAL A 110 1.62 2.90 10.84
C VAL A 110 2.36 3.52 9.67
N LYS A 111 2.90 2.71 8.75
CA LYS A 111 3.58 3.21 7.54
C LYS A 111 2.70 4.12 6.68
N LEU A 112 1.39 3.88 6.66
CA LEU A 112 0.43 4.76 6.00
C LEU A 112 0.16 6.02 6.82
N TYR A 113 -0.01 5.90 8.13
CA TYR A 113 -0.33 7.01 9.02
C TYR A 113 0.82 8.02 9.13
N LEU A 114 2.07 7.55 9.08
CA LEU A 114 3.25 8.41 9.08
C LEU A 114 3.38 9.29 7.81
N LYS A 115 2.69 8.95 6.74
CA LYS A 115 2.62 9.82 5.54
C LYS A 115 1.74 11.05 5.74
N HIS A 116 0.99 11.11 6.83
CA HIS A 116 0.04 12.17 7.16
C HIS A 116 0.36 12.78 8.54
N PRO A 117 1.46 13.53 8.66
CA PRO A 117 1.89 14.12 9.93
C PRO A 117 0.82 15.04 10.55
N GLU A 118 -0.02 15.67 9.74
CA GLU A 118 -1.13 16.53 10.16
C GLU A 118 -2.23 15.79 10.93
N HIS A 119 -2.26 14.46 10.83
CA HIS A 119 -3.23 13.63 11.55
C HIS A 119 -2.73 13.15 12.92
N TRP A 120 -1.50 13.49 13.29
CA TRP A 120 -0.98 13.21 14.62
C TRP A 120 -1.20 14.40 15.55
N ALA A 121 -1.69 14.13 16.74
CA ALA A 121 -1.93 15.12 17.77
C ALA A 121 -1.13 14.81 19.03
N ASN A 122 -0.76 15.85 19.77
CA ASN A 122 -0.11 15.67 21.07
C ASN A 122 -1.09 15.04 22.06
N SER A 123 -0.59 14.14 22.87
CA SER A 123 -1.37 13.52 23.93
C SER A 123 -1.64 14.52 25.06
N PRO A 124 -2.87 14.57 25.60
CA PRO A 124 -3.14 15.37 26.78
C PRO A 124 -2.38 14.90 28.03
N ALA A 125 -1.91 13.65 28.04
CA ALA A 125 -1.24 13.04 29.17
C ALA A 125 0.27 13.25 29.19
N SER A 126 0.89 13.58 28.02
CA SER A 126 2.34 13.80 27.94
C SER A 126 2.68 14.58 26.67
N GLU A 127 3.55 15.59 26.81
CA GLU A 127 4.04 16.38 25.68
C GLU A 127 4.91 15.55 24.71
N ASP A 128 5.56 14.51 25.22
CA ASP A 128 6.45 13.65 24.46
C ASP A 128 5.70 12.53 23.72
N LYS A 129 4.37 12.50 23.85
CA LYS A 129 3.53 11.46 23.25
C LYS A 129 2.58 12.04 22.24
N LYS A 130 2.53 11.41 21.05
CA LYS A 130 1.53 11.73 20.03
C LYS A 130 0.64 10.52 19.77
N TYR A 131 -0.59 10.77 19.35
CA TYR A 131 -1.51 9.73 18.92
C TYR A 131 -2.10 10.07 17.55
N TYR A 132 -2.47 9.05 16.80
CA TYR A 132 -3.15 9.23 15.52
C TYR A 132 -4.63 9.54 15.74
N LYS A 133 -5.12 10.69 15.24
CA LYS A 133 -6.47 11.22 15.53
C LYS A 133 -7.62 10.26 15.18
N TYR A 134 -7.46 9.47 14.12
CA TYR A 134 -8.50 8.57 13.62
C TYR A 134 -8.35 7.11 14.09
N ALA A 135 -7.26 6.81 14.80
CA ALA A 135 -6.97 5.52 15.41
C ALA A 135 -6.04 5.75 16.62
N PRO A 136 -6.58 6.24 17.74
CA PRO A 136 -5.80 6.71 18.88
C PRO A 136 -5.01 5.61 19.60
N GLU A 137 -5.28 4.36 19.30
CA GLU A 137 -4.50 3.20 19.74
C GLU A 137 -3.08 3.17 19.15
N PHE A 138 -2.82 3.94 18.08
CA PHE A 138 -1.48 4.14 17.55
C PHE A 138 -0.85 5.37 18.15
N THR A 139 0.30 5.18 18.80
CA THR A 139 1.02 6.28 19.46
C THR A 139 2.49 6.31 19.02
N ILE A 140 3.05 7.51 19.12
CA ILE A 140 4.48 7.76 18.99
C ILE A 140 4.92 8.36 20.33
N ASP A 141 5.78 7.64 21.01
CA ASP A 141 6.39 8.09 22.26
C ASP A 141 7.81 8.54 21.96
N HIS A 142 8.14 9.73 22.38
CA HIS A 142 9.46 10.32 22.25
C HIS A 142 10.08 10.39 23.64
N THR A 143 11.07 9.58 23.89
CA THR A 143 11.79 9.54 25.18
C THR A 143 13.12 10.24 25.02
N TYR A 144 13.36 11.22 25.87
CA TYR A 144 14.69 11.78 26.08
C TYR A 144 15.32 11.08 27.27
N GLU A 145 16.38 10.35 27.07
CA GLU A 145 17.23 9.93 28.16
C GLU A 145 18.43 10.89 28.22
N PRO A 146 18.57 11.66 29.31
CA PRO A 146 19.79 12.42 29.50
C PRO A 146 20.94 11.42 29.67
N GLU A 147 21.94 11.54 28.83
CA GLU A 147 23.09 10.67 28.82
C GLU A 147 24.04 11.00 29.97
N ASP A 148 23.75 10.55 31.17
CA ASP A 148 24.74 10.60 32.24
C ASP A 148 25.59 9.32 32.40
N ASP A 149 25.23 8.20 31.73
CA ASP A 149 25.86 6.90 32.03
C ASP A 149 26.56 6.20 30.86
N ARG A 150 26.64 6.80 29.66
CA ARG A 150 27.44 6.17 28.60
C ARG A 150 28.90 6.50 28.68
N THR A 151 29.64 5.61 29.31
CA THR A 151 31.11 5.58 29.24
C THR A 151 31.55 4.89 27.96
N GLY A 152 32.03 5.62 26.96
CA GLY A 152 32.51 5.03 25.72
C GLY A 152 33.21 5.99 24.79
N TYR A 153 33.72 5.45 23.73
CA TYR A 153 34.48 6.17 22.70
C TYR A 153 33.67 7.27 22.01
N GLU A 154 32.35 7.12 21.95
CA GLU A 154 31.41 8.07 21.34
C GLU A 154 31.33 9.38 22.12
N TYR A 155 31.42 9.31 23.43
CA TYR A 155 31.41 10.50 24.29
C TYR A 155 32.59 11.46 24.01
N TYR A 156 33.74 10.94 23.63
CA TYR A 156 34.94 11.75 23.31
C TYR A 156 34.82 12.48 21.96
N LEU A 157 34.16 11.92 21.00
CA LEU A 157 33.99 12.51 19.67
C LEU A 157 33.07 13.74 19.70
N PHE A 158 32.06 13.74 20.56
CA PHE A 158 31.10 14.82 20.69
C PHE A 158 31.45 15.88 21.75
N ALA A 159 32.38 15.58 22.65
CA ALA A 159 32.84 16.53 23.69
C ALA A 159 33.55 17.78 23.13
N GLN A 160 33.81 17.84 21.84
CA GLN A 160 34.40 18.99 21.16
C GLN A 160 33.39 20.04 20.71
N THR A 161 32.08 19.78 20.89
CA THR A 161 31.03 20.73 20.58
C THR A 161 30.41 21.23 21.88
N ASP A 162 30.05 22.52 21.93
CA ASP A 162 29.42 23.15 23.10
C ASP A 162 28.00 22.60 23.41
N SER A 163 27.49 21.69 22.59
CA SER A 163 26.21 20.99 22.78
C SER A 163 26.44 19.57 23.26
N ARG A 164 25.84 19.22 24.39
CA ARG A 164 25.81 17.82 24.84
C ARG A 164 25.04 16.96 23.82
N PRO A 165 25.51 15.80 23.41
CA PRO A 165 24.73 14.89 22.60
C PRO A 165 23.49 14.47 23.38
N HIS A 166 22.35 14.57 22.73
CA HIS A 166 21.09 14.09 23.27
C HIS A 166 20.69 12.86 22.44
N TRP A 167 20.49 11.76 23.12
CA TRP A 167 19.88 10.60 22.51
C TRP A 167 18.37 10.71 22.64
N SER A 168 17.70 10.54 21.52
CA SER A 168 16.27 10.45 21.52
C SER A 168 15.85 9.07 21.02
N GLU A 169 14.95 8.45 21.73
CA GLU A 169 14.34 7.22 21.34
C GLU A 169 12.88 7.47 20.95
N ILE A 170 12.51 7.04 19.76
CA ILE A 170 11.15 7.12 19.28
C ILE A 170 10.57 5.71 19.25
N ARG A 171 9.52 5.48 20.04
CA ARG A 171 8.75 4.24 20.06
C ARG A 171 7.43 4.43 19.36
N ILE A 172 7.17 3.58 18.39
CA ILE A 172 5.88 3.51 17.72
C ILE A 172 5.11 2.33 18.30
N CYS A 173 3.96 2.62 18.89
CA CYS A 173 3.19 1.62 19.62
C CYS A 173 1.77 1.43 19.04
N TYR A 174 1.25 0.24 19.24
CA TYR A 174 -0.15 -0.13 19.02
C TYR A 174 -0.67 -0.81 20.28
N HIS A 175 -1.68 -0.23 20.93
CA HIS A 175 -2.18 -0.68 22.24
C HIS A 175 -1.06 -0.96 23.26
N GLN A 176 -0.09 -0.07 23.39
CA GLN A 176 1.10 -0.21 24.27
C GLN A 176 2.15 -1.25 23.80
N THR A 177 1.85 -2.03 22.76
CA THR A 177 2.85 -2.92 22.15
C THR A 177 3.76 -2.13 21.24
N VAL A 178 5.06 -2.18 21.48
CA VAL A 178 6.05 -1.54 20.63
C VAL A 178 6.11 -2.27 19.29
N LEU A 179 5.84 -1.53 18.21
CA LEU A 179 5.92 -2.02 16.83
C LEU A 179 7.28 -1.72 16.20
N ALA A 180 7.89 -0.61 16.57
CA ALA A 180 9.20 -0.19 16.11
C ALA A 180 9.84 0.75 17.12
N GLU A 181 11.16 0.66 17.23
CA GLU A 181 12.02 1.58 17.98
C GLU A 181 13.04 2.18 17.03
N LEU A 182 13.23 3.47 17.13
CA LEU A 182 14.16 4.25 16.35
C LEU A 182 14.98 5.07 17.34
N GLY A 183 16.28 4.82 17.40
CA GLY A 183 17.25 5.59 18.19
C GLY A 183 18.12 6.45 17.27
N GLY A 184 18.44 7.64 17.69
CA GLY A 184 19.32 8.56 16.94
C GLY A 184 19.82 9.72 17.77
#